data_01145b134fb54e940b37bc4d1ea9b9ae
#
_entry.id   01145b134fb54e940b37bc4d1ea9b9ae
#
_cell.length_a   1.000
_cell.length_b   1.000
_cell.length_c   1.000
_cell.angle_alpha   90.00
_cell.angle_beta   90.00
_cell.angle_gamma   90.00
#
_symmetry.space_group_name_H-M   'P 1'
#
loop_
_entity.id
_entity.type
_entity.pdbx_description
1 polymer ?
#
loop_
_entity_poly.entity_id
_entity_poly.type
_entity_poly.pdbx_seq_one_letter_code
_entity_poly.pdbx_strand_id
1 'polypeptide(L)'
;MENQSKPGKVFTLRTQSIGKHGQLSPSYMALICGLMVAFVSLSCAIGVLDQNDPLFSTSNGSGRQSPTPSLNFPTDRIMVSKTYGPVAEETQQISTDVPTPPSVPVDTAPLLYYTQAGDSLPVIATRFGVDIEDINSPDGTIPTTGLITPNTLLIIPHMLVNTTSSIKIIPDSELVYSPSAIDFDIDAFVNDAGGYLSRYKEWLGSTQWTTGAQIVQRIAIENSINPRLLLGLIEYQSGWVMGQPSNAKQEDYPLGKVDLSLKGLYSQLAWAVNQLSIGYYGWREGWVTNIQFSDGVSARLAPDLNSGTVAIQYYVAQVNDTPGWLAALDSNVGIPALYNKMFGNPWIRAIEVEPLYPPNLSQPVMILPFLFDQMWSYTGGPHGAWERDGARAAVDFAPGSTESGCVESTAWVVAAAPGLIVRAEGGAVVEDLDGDGNEQTGWDILYMHISDMAIEAGDWVETSDYIGHPSCEGGIATGTHMHIARKYNGEWISADGPLPFVLSGWTVHAGGLPYDGTMTKGDKTVMSSIYGSYESLIMRTRENP
;
A
#
# COMPACT_ATOMS: atom_id res chain seq x y z
N MET A 1 -28.07 62.83 -31.65
CA MET A 1 -28.27 63.26 -30.27
C MET A 1 -27.30 62.42 -29.48
N GLU A 2 -26.04 62.92 -29.33
CA GLU A 2 -25.59 63.77 -28.23
C GLU A 2 -26.04 63.19 -26.88
N ASN A 3 -25.19 62.80 -25.97
CA ASN A 3 -24.06 63.46 -25.28
C ASN A 3 -23.59 62.49 -24.22
N GLN A 4 -22.51 62.46 -23.68
CA GLN A 4 -21.32 63.22 -23.28
C GLN A 4 -20.52 62.39 -22.30
N SER A 5 -19.26 62.35 -22.53
CA SER A 5 -18.22 61.83 -21.64
C SER A 5 -18.04 62.68 -20.38
N LYS A 6 -17.66 62.05 -19.23
CA LYS A 6 -17.01 62.75 -18.10
C LYS A 6 -15.70 62.06 -17.75
N PRO A 7 -14.67 62.86 -17.38
CA PRO A 7 -13.28 62.38 -17.32
C PRO A 7 -12.87 61.77 -15.98
N GLY A 8 -11.86 60.89 -16.04
CA GLY A 8 -11.25 60.22 -14.91
C GLY A 8 -10.46 61.16 -13.99
N LYS A 9 -10.45 60.82 -12.71
CA LYS A 9 -9.56 61.42 -11.69
C LYS A 9 -8.27 60.62 -11.64
N VAL A 10 -7.19 61.28 -11.99
CA VAL A 10 -5.80 60.85 -11.78
C VAL A 10 -5.47 61.02 -10.31
N PHE A 11 -5.12 59.95 -9.60
CA PHE A 11 -4.49 60.04 -8.28
C PHE A 11 -2.98 60.02 -8.41
N THR A 12 -2.38 61.18 -8.12
CA THR A 12 -0.93 61.35 -8.01
C THR A 12 -0.47 60.89 -6.62
N LEU A 13 0.37 59.85 -6.58
CA LEU A 13 1.08 59.44 -5.38
C LEU A 13 2.26 60.39 -5.13
N ARG A 14 2.19 61.12 -4.02
CA ARG A 14 3.28 61.95 -3.48
C ARG A 14 4.28 61.02 -2.77
N THR A 15 5.48 60.95 -3.28
CA THR A 15 6.65 60.41 -2.59
C THR A 15 7.07 61.35 -1.47
N GLN A 16 6.96 60.88 -0.22
CA GLN A 16 7.64 61.52 0.92
C GLN A 16 8.98 60.82 1.14
N SER A 17 10.04 61.62 1.09
CA SER A 17 11.41 61.27 1.43
C SER A 17 11.49 60.98 2.94
N ILE A 18 11.90 59.79 3.33
CA ILE A 18 12.25 59.46 4.72
C ILE A 18 13.73 59.74 4.93
N GLY A 19 13.99 60.64 5.86
CA GLY A 19 15.32 61.08 6.26
C GLY A 19 16.10 59.99 7.01
N LYS A 20 17.40 60.17 6.98
CA LYS A 20 18.47 59.37 7.57
C LYS A 20 18.43 59.35 9.11
N HIS A 21 18.94 58.22 9.63
CA HIS A 21 19.48 57.95 10.95
C HIS A 21 18.50 57.43 12.05
N GLY A 22 18.60 56.13 12.28
CA GLY A 22 18.33 55.48 13.54
C GLY A 22 19.27 54.28 13.69
N GLN A 23 20.43 54.50 14.33
CA GLN A 23 21.31 53.39 14.71
C GLN A 23 20.63 52.60 15.85
N LEU A 24 20.39 51.32 15.63
CA LEU A 24 19.94 50.40 16.68
C LEU A 24 21.07 50.17 17.69
N SER A 25 20.74 50.16 18.98
CA SER A 25 21.71 49.99 20.05
C SER A 25 22.33 48.58 20.02
N PRO A 26 23.58 48.41 20.48
CA PRO A 26 24.27 47.11 20.48
C PRO A 26 23.50 45.98 21.23
N SER A 27 22.67 46.31 22.18
CA SER A 27 21.84 45.40 22.95
C SER A 27 20.70 44.77 22.10
N TYR A 28 20.15 45.46 21.11
CA TYR A 28 19.12 44.97 20.22
C TYR A 28 19.70 44.04 19.13
N MET A 29 20.92 44.32 18.72
CA MET A 29 21.62 43.48 17.74
C MET A 29 22.04 42.14 18.34
N ALA A 30 22.43 42.10 19.62
CA ALA A 30 22.71 40.89 20.36
C ALA A 30 21.46 40.02 20.58
N LEU A 31 20.29 40.60 20.77
CA LEU A 31 19.02 39.88 20.91
C LEU A 31 18.55 39.24 19.59
N ILE A 32 18.70 39.94 18.46
CA ILE A 32 18.35 39.42 17.13
C ILE A 32 19.31 38.32 16.70
N CYS A 33 20.63 38.47 16.94
CA CYS A 33 21.61 37.41 16.68
C CYS A 33 21.38 36.17 17.59
N GLY A 34 21.02 36.37 18.87
CA GLY A 34 20.69 35.28 19.80
C GLY A 34 19.45 34.50 19.37
N LEU A 35 18.41 35.18 18.86
CA LEU A 35 17.21 34.56 18.35
C LEU A 35 17.45 33.82 17.02
N MET A 36 18.27 34.38 16.11
CA MET A 36 18.64 33.69 14.87
C MET A 36 19.46 32.41 15.12
N VAL A 37 20.41 32.43 16.08
CA VAL A 37 21.20 31.24 16.45
C VAL A 37 20.30 30.17 17.10
N ALA A 38 19.31 30.57 17.92
CA ALA A 38 18.35 29.65 18.49
C ALA A 38 17.41 29.03 17.44
N PHE A 39 17.02 29.78 16.39
CA PHE A 39 16.21 29.24 15.29
C PHE A 39 17.04 28.32 14.36
N VAL A 40 18.29 28.61 14.11
CA VAL A 40 19.17 27.75 13.29
C VAL A 40 19.52 26.45 14.04
N SER A 41 19.71 26.51 15.38
CA SER A 41 19.94 25.29 16.17
C SER A 41 18.68 24.43 16.33
N LEU A 42 17.47 25.01 16.28
CA LEU A 42 16.21 24.26 16.29
C LEU A 42 15.89 23.66 14.91
N SER A 43 16.24 24.31 13.80
CA SER A 43 16.11 23.74 12.45
C SER A 43 17.04 22.56 12.20
N CYS A 44 18.26 22.55 12.78
CA CYS A 44 19.17 21.40 12.67
C CYS A 44 18.76 20.20 13.54
N ALA A 45 17.89 20.39 14.55
CA ALA A 45 17.43 19.30 15.42
C ALA A 45 16.20 18.54 14.85
N ILE A 46 15.56 19.04 13.77
CA ILE A 46 14.40 18.40 13.13
C ILE A 46 14.80 17.68 11.83
N GLY A 47 16.05 17.82 11.38
CA GLY A 47 16.53 17.28 10.10
C GLY A 47 17.35 16.00 10.16
N VAL A 48 17.43 15.32 11.32
CA VAL A 48 18.10 14.01 11.46
C VAL A 48 17.08 13.03 12.01
N LEU A 49 16.13 12.62 11.20
CA LEU A 49 15.46 11.33 11.34
C LEU A 49 16.36 10.30 10.66
N ASP A 50 17.22 9.82 11.45
CA ASP A 50 17.81 8.53 11.69
C ASP A 50 17.74 7.51 10.53
N GLN A 51 18.92 7.29 9.93
CA GLN A 51 19.20 6.14 9.05
C GLN A 51 19.31 4.81 9.83
N ASN A 52 18.82 4.72 11.06
CA ASN A 52 18.78 3.52 11.89
C ASN A 52 17.35 3.05 12.12
N ASP A 53 16.59 2.84 11.05
CA ASP A 53 15.35 2.09 11.12
C ASP A 53 15.71 0.61 11.33
N PRO A 54 15.24 -0.05 12.43
CA PRO A 54 15.62 -1.43 12.78
C PRO A 54 15.13 -2.50 11.81
N LEU A 55 14.50 -2.13 10.69
CA LEU A 55 14.05 -3.07 9.66
C LEU A 55 15.14 -3.52 8.68
N PHE A 56 16.37 -3.01 8.78
CA PHE A 56 17.48 -3.35 7.87
C PHE A 56 18.76 -3.81 8.56
N SER A 57 18.75 -4.38 9.78
CA SER A 57 19.93 -4.99 10.35
C SER A 57 19.94 -6.50 10.14
N THR A 58 20.73 -6.96 9.19
CA THR A 58 21.21 -8.35 9.14
C THR A 58 22.04 -8.65 10.37
N SER A 59 21.64 -9.66 11.13
CA SER A 59 22.31 -10.15 12.33
C SER A 59 23.71 -10.65 12.03
N ASN A 60 24.73 -10.05 12.67
CA ASN A 60 25.96 -10.76 13.02
C ASN A 60 26.25 -10.48 14.51
N GLY A 61 26.25 -11.57 15.28
CA GLY A 61 26.28 -11.57 16.71
C GLY A 61 27.60 -11.20 17.35
N SER A 62 27.50 -10.67 18.55
CA SER A 62 28.35 -11.05 19.67
C SER A 62 27.75 -10.53 20.98
N GLY A 63 27.73 -11.37 21.99
CA GLY A 63 26.93 -11.26 23.19
C GLY A 63 27.32 -10.15 24.15
N ARG A 64 26.33 -9.70 24.90
CA ARG A 64 26.49 -9.21 26.29
C ARG A 64 25.22 -9.54 27.06
N GLN A 65 25.42 -10.31 28.16
CA GLN A 65 24.37 -10.62 29.15
C GLN A 65 24.06 -9.38 30.00
N SER A 66 22.77 -9.17 30.26
CA SER A 66 22.31 -8.32 31.36
C SER A 66 21.21 -9.05 32.16
N PRO A 67 21.10 -8.86 33.48
CA PRO A 67 20.49 -9.80 34.39
C PRO A 67 18.94 -9.62 34.45
N THR A 68 18.27 -10.76 34.50
CA THR A 68 16.84 -10.91 34.74
C THR A 68 16.49 -10.72 36.22
N PRO A 69 15.44 -10.02 36.61
CA PRO A 69 14.88 -10.10 37.96
C PRO A 69 13.91 -11.28 38.05
N SER A 70 14.20 -12.19 38.97
CA SER A 70 13.35 -13.32 39.33
C SER A 70 12.17 -12.85 40.21
N LEU A 71 10.94 -13.16 39.80
CA LEU A 71 9.74 -13.07 40.63
C LEU A 71 9.41 -14.48 41.15
N ASN A 72 9.49 -14.62 42.49
CA ASN A 72 9.09 -15.83 43.21
C ASN A 72 7.55 -15.87 43.37
N PHE A 73 6.95 -16.99 43.00
CA PHE A 73 5.61 -17.39 43.42
C PHE A 73 5.69 -18.52 44.42
N PRO A 74 4.85 -18.57 45.49
CA PRO A 74 4.91 -19.60 46.50
C PRO A 74 4.24 -20.89 46.00
N THR A 75 4.96 -22.01 46.13
CA THR A 75 4.42 -23.35 45.91
C THR A 75 4.04 -23.96 47.26
N ASP A 76 2.76 -24.22 47.48
CA ASP A 76 2.29 -25.04 48.58
C ASP A 76 2.64 -26.52 48.30
N ARG A 77 3.47 -27.07 49.18
CA ARG A 77 3.85 -28.50 49.19
C ARG A 77 2.87 -29.28 50.04
N ILE A 78 2.20 -30.26 49.44
CA ILE A 78 1.62 -31.38 50.16
C ILE A 78 2.67 -32.49 50.23
N MET A 79 3.16 -32.76 51.43
CA MET A 79 4.08 -33.86 51.71
C MET A 79 3.30 -35.14 51.94
N VAL A 80 3.57 -36.17 51.14
CA VAL A 80 3.24 -37.57 51.52
C VAL A 80 4.55 -38.34 51.57
N SER A 81 4.94 -38.70 52.78
CA SER A 81 6.10 -39.55 53.09
C SER A 81 5.70 -41.02 52.91
N LYS A 82 6.44 -41.77 52.06
CA LYS A 82 6.56 -43.21 52.14
C LYS A 82 8.00 -43.63 52.01
N THR A 83 8.52 -44.15 53.11
CA THR A 83 9.81 -44.82 53.27
C THR A 83 9.80 -46.19 52.59
N TYR A 84 10.75 -46.44 51.69
CA TYR A 84 11.16 -47.82 51.31
C TYR A 84 12.67 -47.94 51.41
N GLY A 85 13.12 -49.06 52.00
CA GLY A 85 14.49 -49.40 52.22
C GLY A 85 15.22 -49.92 50.96
N PRO A 86 16.54 -50.21 51.04
CA PRO A 86 17.40 -50.37 49.87
C PRO A 86 17.16 -51.73 49.16
N VAL A 87 16.99 -51.69 47.84
CA VAL A 87 17.03 -52.85 46.95
C VAL A 87 18.23 -52.73 46.02
N ALA A 88 18.93 -53.87 45.86
CA ALA A 88 20.16 -54.04 45.15
C ALA A 88 20.16 -53.54 43.69
N GLU A 89 21.33 -53.04 43.29
CA GLU A 89 21.66 -52.63 41.91
C GLU A 89 21.73 -53.86 41.00
N GLU A 90 20.75 -53.97 40.09
CA GLU A 90 20.80 -54.87 38.94
C GLU A 90 20.90 -53.98 37.68
N THR A 91 22.08 -53.99 37.08
CA THR A 91 22.40 -53.21 35.87
C THR A 91 21.69 -53.83 34.68
N GLN A 92 20.49 -53.35 34.38
CA GLN A 92 19.85 -53.63 33.09
C GLN A 92 20.29 -52.59 32.07
N GLN A 93 20.92 -53.07 30.99
CA GLN A 93 21.16 -52.27 29.77
C GLN A 93 19.77 -51.91 29.19
N ILE A 94 19.40 -50.63 29.31
CA ILE A 94 18.23 -50.09 28.63
C ILE A 94 18.62 -49.91 27.16
N SER A 95 18.09 -50.76 26.31
CA SER A 95 18.08 -50.57 24.87
C SER A 95 17.35 -49.25 24.57
N THR A 96 18.07 -48.28 24.02
CA THR A 96 17.51 -47.01 23.57
C THR A 96 16.90 -47.13 22.17
N ASP A 97 15.99 -48.08 21.99
CA ASP A 97 15.09 -48.03 20.85
C ASP A 97 13.95 -47.05 21.19
N VAL A 98 14.20 -45.76 20.92
CA VAL A 98 13.13 -44.76 20.82
C VAL A 98 12.31 -45.18 19.61
N PRO A 99 11.04 -45.53 19.76
CA PRO A 99 10.19 -45.82 18.60
C PRO A 99 10.14 -44.57 17.75
N THR A 100 10.66 -44.63 16.53
CA THR A 100 10.47 -43.60 15.51
C THR A 100 8.96 -43.38 15.39
N PRO A 101 8.45 -42.17 15.60
CA PRO A 101 7.03 -41.90 15.41
C PRO A 101 6.67 -42.38 13.99
N PRO A 102 5.49 -43.01 13.80
CA PRO A 102 5.07 -43.47 12.49
C PRO A 102 5.13 -42.30 11.54
N SER A 103 5.90 -42.43 10.45
CA SER A 103 5.90 -41.47 9.39
C SER A 103 4.45 -41.39 8.87
N VAL A 104 3.82 -40.24 9.09
CA VAL A 104 2.54 -39.93 8.44
C VAL A 104 2.81 -40.05 6.95
N PRO A 105 2.06 -40.88 6.20
CA PRO A 105 2.24 -40.95 4.76
C PRO A 105 2.10 -39.51 4.19
N VAL A 106 3.13 -39.00 3.58
CA VAL A 106 3.04 -37.76 2.83
C VAL A 106 2.07 -38.04 1.69
N ASP A 107 0.95 -37.36 1.64
CA ASP A 107 0.04 -37.44 0.50
C ASP A 107 0.81 -36.97 -0.74
N THR A 108 1.15 -37.91 -1.60
CA THR A 108 1.90 -37.66 -2.84
C THR A 108 0.98 -37.43 -4.03
N ALA A 109 -0.34 -37.44 -3.81
CA ALA A 109 -1.28 -37.13 -4.89
C ALA A 109 -1.08 -35.66 -5.33
N PRO A 110 -1.08 -35.41 -6.64
CA PRO A 110 -0.97 -34.04 -7.14
C PRO A 110 -2.18 -33.21 -6.72
N LEU A 111 -1.94 -31.91 -6.50
CA LEU A 111 -2.98 -30.95 -6.19
C LEU A 111 -3.67 -30.51 -7.48
N LEU A 112 -4.99 -30.38 -7.44
CA LEU A 112 -5.79 -29.79 -8.51
C LEU A 112 -6.06 -28.34 -8.15
N TYR A 113 -5.51 -27.42 -8.92
CA TYR A 113 -5.64 -25.97 -8.70
C TYR A 113 -6.37 -25.31 -9.86
N TYR A 114 -7.42 -24.57 -9.57
CA TYR A 114 -8.08 -23.70 -10.55
C TYR A 114 -7.53 -22.30 -10.41
N THR A 115 -6.96 -21.78 -11.49
CA THR A 115 -6.34 -20.45 -11.51
C THR A 115 -7.32 -19.36 -11.13
N GLN A 116 -6.80 -18.32 -10.47
CA GLN A 116 -7.54 -17.14 -10.05
C GLN A 116 -7.22 -15.95 -10.96
N ALA A 117 -8.02 -14.89 -10.89
CA ALA A 117 -7.72 -13.64 -11.59
C ALA A 117 -6.35 -13.11 -11.14
N GLY A 118 -5.52 -12.68 -12.09
CA GLY A 118 -4.17 -12.19 -11.81
C GLY A 118 -3.08 -13.24 -11.68
N ASP A 119 -3.40 -14.53 -11.76
CA ASP A 119 -2.41 -15.60 -11.71
C ASP A 119 -1.49 -15.61 -12.94
N SER A 120 -0.20 -15.86 -12.67
CA SER A 120 0.81 -16.16 -13.68
C SER A 120 1.59 -17.41 -13.30
N LEU A 121 2.13 -18.12 -14.27
CA LEU A 121 2.80 -19.40 -14.06
C LEU A 121 4.00 -19.30 -13.08
N PRO A 122 4.89 -18.29 -13.17
CA PRO A 122 6.00 -18.13 -12.23
C PRO A 122 5.55 -17.92 -10.78
N VAL A 123 4.46 -17.15 -10.57
CA VAL A 123 3.92 -16.88 -9.24
C VAL A 123 3.29 -18.13 -8.63
N ILE A 124 2.53 -18.90 -9.42
CA ILE A 124 1.96 -20.17 -9.00
C ILE A 124 3.09 -21.14 -8.60
N ALA A 125 4.12 -21.29 -9.42
CA ALA A 125 5.28 -22.14 -9.10
C ALA A 125 5.90 -21.77 -7.75
N THR A 126 6.10 -20.48 -7.50
CA THR A 126 6.62 -19.95 -6.21
C THR A 126 5.69 -20.26 -5.05
N ARG A 127 4.37 -20.06 -5.19
CA ARG A 127 3.39 -20.36 -4.13
C ARG A 127 3.36 -21.83 -3.77
N PHE A 128 3.38 -22.71 -4.77
CA PHE A 128 3.34 -24.17 -4.57
C PHE A 128 4.72 -24.78 -4.27
N GLY A 129 5.81 -24.01 -4.42
CA GLY A 129 7.17 -24.49 -4.17
C GLY A 129 7.63 -25.56 -5.14
N VAL A 130 7.29 -25.42 -6.42
CA VAL A 130 7.61 -26.34 -7.51
C VAL A 130 8.32 -25.60 -8.64
N ASP A 131 8.98 -26.31 -9.54
CA ASP A 131 9.49 -25.74 -10.77
C ASP A 131 8.35 -25.55 -11.79
N ILE A 132 8.49 -24.56 -12.69
CA ILE A 132 7.46 -24.23 -13.69
C ILE A 132 7.16 -25.44 -14.58
N GLU A 133 8.18 -26.22 -14.90
CA GLU A 133 8.11 -27.40 -15.77
C GLU A 133 7.31 -28.56 -15.18
N ASP A 134 7.13 -28.57 -13.86
CA ASP A 134 6.36 -29.60 -13.16
C ASP A 134 4.85 -29.33 -13.15
N ILE A 135 4.43 -28.11 -13.53
CA ILE A 135 3.03 -27.71 -13.60
C ILE A 135 2.42 -28.12 -14.94
N ASN A 136 1.36 -28.91 -14.89
CA ASN A 136 0.68 -29.40 -16.07
C ASN A 136 -0.78 -28.93 -16.13
N SER A 137 -1.36 -28.89 -17.32
CA SER A 137 -2.79 -28.64 -17.52
C SER A 137 -3.37 -29.66 -18.51
N PRO A 138 -4.53 -30.26 -18.19
CA PRO A 138 -5.23 -31.10 -19.15
C PRO A 138 -5.85 -30.29 -20.30
N ASP A 139 -6.01 -28.98 -20.13
CA ASP A 139 -6.64 -28.08 -21.10
C ASP A 139 -5.66 -27.57 -22.20
N GLY A 140 -4.39 -27.98 -22.13
CA GLY A 140 -3.38 -27.66 -23.13
C GLY A 140 -2.16 -26.91 -22.60
N THR A 141 -1.52 -26.12 -23.46
CA THR A 141 -0.29 -25.41 -23.11
C THR A 141 -0.59 -24.20 -22.22
N ILE A 142 0.10 -24.11 -21.09
CA ILE A 142 0.02 -22.98 -20.16
C ILE A 142 0.95 -21.87 -20.68
N PRO A 143 0.50 -20.60 -20.72
CA PRO A 143 1.39 -19.50 -21.09
C PRO A 143 2.49 -19.31 -20.01
N THR A 144 3.74 -19.26 -20.45
CA THR A 144 4.89 -19.04 -19.56
C THR A 144 5.09 -17.57 -19.19
N THR A 145 4.46 -16.67 -19.91
CA THR A 145 4.46 -15.21 -19.68
C THR A 145 3.04 -14.68 -19.74
N GLY A 146 2.79 -13.57 -19.06
CA GLY A 146 1.45 -12.97 -18.98
C GLY A 146 0.53 -13.66 -17.98
N LEU A 147 -0.75 -13.26 -18.02
CA LEU A 147 -1.79 -13.80 -17.15
C LEU A 147 -2.35 -15.13 -17.67
N ILE A 148 -2.66 -16.03 -16.75
CA ILE A 148 -3.39 -17.27 -17.08
C ILE A 148 -4.90 -16.96 -16.97
N THR A 149 -5.67 -17.50 -17.92
CA THR A 149 -7.14 -17.37 -17.87
C THR A 149 -7.68 -17.93 -16.55
N PRO A 150 -8.51 -17.21 -15.80
CA PRO A 150 -9.13 -17.71 -14.58
C PRO A 150 -9.90 -19.01 -14.81
N ASN A 151 -9.95 -19.87 -13.79
CA ASN A 151 -10.56 -21.21 -13.83
C ASN A 151 -9.87 -22.23 -14.78
N THR A 152 -8.64 -21.98 -15.23
CA THR A 152 -7.82 -23.01 -15.89
C THR A 152 -7.39 -24.06 -14.86
N LEU A 153 -7.65 -25.33 -15.13
CA LEU A 153 -7.22 -26.43 -14.25
C LEU A 153 -5.73 -26.69 -14.38
N LEU A 154 -5.01 -26.63 -13.28
CA LEU A 154 -3.61 -27.02 -13.17
C LEU A 154 -3.45 -28.26 -12.29
N ILE A 155 -2.54 -29.14 -12.67
CA ILE A 155 -2.12 -30.32 -11.94
C ILE A 155 -0.72 -30.06 -11.43
N ILE A 156 -0.56 -29.90 -10.11
CA ILE A 156 0.67 -29.41 -9.46
C ILE A 156 1.16 -30.48 -8.45
N PRO A 157 2.46 -30.83 -8.43
CA PRO A 157 3.01 -31.73 -7.41
C PRO A 157 2.76 -31.21 -5.99
N HIS A 158 2.41 -32.10 -5.06
CA HIS A 158 2.19 -31.77 -3.66
C HIS A 158 3.53 -31.77 -2.91
N MET A 159 4.20 -30.63 -2.86
CA MET A 159 5.53 -30.47 -2.24
C MET A 159 5.49 -29.85 -0.84
N LEU A 160 4.43 -29.10 -0.50
CA LEU A 160 4.34 -28.38 0.77
C LEU A 160 3.53 -29.20 1.79
N VAL A 161 4.17 -29.40 2.96
CA VAL A 161 3.54 -30.03 4.12
C VAL A 161 3.38 -29.06 5.24
N ASN A 162 2.63 -28.79 6.06
CA ASN A 162 2.57 -27.79 7.16
C ASN A 162 2.34 -26.36 6.68
N THR A 163 1.28 -26.16 5.92
CA THR A 163 0.80 -24.82 5.54
C THR A 163 -0.32 -24.35 6.48
N THR A 164 -0.70 -23.08 6.38
CA THR A 164 -1.95 -22.57 6.96
C THR A 164 -3.17 -23.26 6.32
N SER A 165 -4.37 -22.99 6.84
CA SER A 165 -5.60 -23.50 6.23
C SER A 165 -5.82 -22.91 4.82
N SER A 166 -6.34 -23.72 3.90
CA SER A 166 -6.79 -23.31 2.55
C SER A 166 -8.17 -22.65 2.54
N ILE A 167 -8.78 -22.38 3.70
CA ILE A 167 -10.08 -21.73 3.78
C ILE A 167 -9.96 -20.27 3.35
N LYS A 168 -10.64 -19.90 2.28
CA LYS A 168 -10.78 -18.53 1.82
C LYS A 168 -11.80 -17.79 2.68
N ILE A 169 -11.43 -16.65 3.25
CA ILE A 169 -12.25 -15.90 4.22
C ILE A 169 -12.93 -14.68 3.64
N ILE A 170 -12.38 -14.12 2.55
CA ILE A 170 -12.96 -12.99 1.83
C ILE A 170 -12.59 -13.08 0.34
N PRO A 171 -13.47 -12.71 -0.60
CA PRO A 171 -13.11 -12.61 -2.01
C PRO A 171 -12.20 -11.39 -2.28
N ASP A 172 -11.46 -11.39 -3.38
CA ASP A 172 -10.53 -10.32 -3.74
C ASP A 172 -11.24 -8.99 -3.96
N SER A 173 -12.44 -9.02 -4.55
CA SER A 173 -13.31 -7.86 -4.78
C SER A 173 -13.80 -7.17 -3.51
N GLU A 174 -13.75 -7.84 -2.37
CA GLU A 174 -14.11 -7.25 -1.08
C GLU A 174 -12.89 -6.76 -0.29
N LEU A 175 -11.69 -6.95 -0.83
CA LEU A 175 -10.48 -6.33 -0.31
C LEU A 175 -10.19 -5.01 -1.01
N VAL A 176 -10.05 -5.03 -2.34
CA VAL A 176 -9.83 -3.80 -3.13
C VAL A 176 -11.13 -3.02 -3.27
N TYR A 177 -11.04 -1.71 -3.51
CA TYR A 177 -12.20 -0.87 -3.77
C TYR A 177 -12.70 -1.12 -5.19
N SER A 178 -13.32 -2.29 -5.36
CA SER A 178 -13.79 -2.83 -6.63
C SER A 178 -15.23 -2.37 -6.94
N PRO A 179 -15.77 -2.75 -8.11
CA PRO A 179 -17.17 -2.48 -8.45
C PRO A 179 -18.18 -2.98 -7.40
N SER A 180 -17.80 -3.94 -6.53
CA SER A 180 -18.68 -4.44 -5.46
C SER A 180 -19.06 -3.39 -4.41
N ALA A 181 -18.35 -2.26 -4.36
CA ALA A 181 -18.50 -1.25 -3.31
C ALA A 181 -18.85 0.15 -3.82
N ILE A 182 -19.12 0.34 -5.11
CA ILE A 182 -19.45 1.65 -5.70
C ILE A 182 -20.64 2.32 -4.99
N ASP A 183 -21.70 1.57 -4.74
CA ASP A 183 -22.95 2.08 -4.14
C ASP A 183 -22.92 2.10 -2.61
N PHE A 184 -21.77 1.87 -1.97
CA PHE A 184 -21.69 1.83 -0.51
C PHE A 184 -21.50 3.23 0.08
N ASP A 185 -22.57 3.78 0.66
CA ASP A 185 -22.55 5.06 1.36
C ASP A 185 -21.97 4.92 2.77
N ILE A 186 -20.73 5.34 2.92
CA ILE A 186 -19.97 5.26 4.17
C ILE A 186 -20.58 6.16 5.25
N ASP A 187 -20.95 7.40 4.89
CA ASP A 187 -21.51 8.37 5.83
C ASP A 187 -22.85 7.89 6.36
N ALA A 188 -23.75 7.43 5.49
CA ALA A 188 -25.04 6.87 5.90
C ALA A 188 -24.85 5.66 6.80
N PHE A 189 -23.97 4.71 6.44
CA PHE A 189 -23.71 3.52 7.25
C PHE A 189 -23.18 3.85 8.64
N VAL A 190 -22.17 4.74 8.74
CA VAL A 190 -21.55 5.13 10.01
C VAL A 190 -22.55 5.88 10.90
N ASN A 191 -23.40 6.74 10.32
CA ASN A 191 -24.43 7.47 11.05
C ASN A 191 -25.53 6.54 11.58
N ASP A 192 -26.00 5.59 10.75
CA ASP A 192 -27.04 4.61 11.13
C ASP A 192 -26.53 3.64 12.21
N ALA A 193 -25.26 3.24 12.14
CA ALA A 193 -24.61 2.40 13.15
C ALA A 193 -24.51 3.11 14.51
N GLY A 194 -24.33 4.43 14.55
CA GLY A 194 -24.41 5.28 15.74
C GLY A 194 -23.33 5.05 16.80
N GLY A 195 -22.25 4.34 16.46
CA GLY A 195 -21.15 4.03 17.36
C GLY A 195 -20.21 5.23 17.61
N TYR A 196 -19.05 4.97 18.19
CA TYR A 196 -18.04 6.00 18.50
C TYR A 196 -17.58 6.75 17.25
N LEU A 197 -17.40 6.02 16.14
CA LEU A 197 -16.93 6.57 14.85
C LEU A 197 -17.83 7.68 14.32
N SER A 198 -19.16 7.60 14.51
CA SER A 198 -20.13 8.59 14.00
C SER A 198 -19.96 9.99 14.57
N ARG A 199 -19.32 10.12 15.73
CA ARG A 199 -19.03 11.41 16.40
C ARG A 199 -17.54 11.74 16.49
N TYR A 200 -16.67 10.83 16.04
CA TYR A 200 -15.22 11.03 16.06
C TYR A 200 -14.81 12.09 15.04
N LYS A 201 -13.86 12.92 15.44
CA LYS A 201 -13.19 13.91 14.58
C LYS A 201 -11.72 13.99 14.91
N GLU A 202 -10.90 14.15 13.90
CA GLU A 202 -9.46 14.29 14.00
C GLU A 202 -8.99 15.50 13.20
N TRP A 203 -7.96 16.18 13.68
CA TRP A 203 -7.33 17.28 12.96
C TRP A 203 -6.26 16.73 12.03
N LEU A 204 -6.44 16.88 10.73
CA LEU A 204 -5.48 16.54 9.69
C LEU A 204 -4.92 17.82 9.06
N GLY A 205 -3.60 17.85 8.78
CA GLY A 205 -2.96 19.03 8.22
C GLY A 205 -3.53 19.48 6.87
N SER A 206 -3.98 18.53 6.06
CA SER A 206 -4.55 18.78 4.72
C SER A 206 -6.03 19.18 4.73
N THR A 207 -6.86 18.56 5.59
CA THR A 207 -8.32 18.71 5.57
C THR A 207 -8.91 19.33 6.85
N GLN A 208 -8.05 19.69 7.82
CA GLN A 208 -8.44 20.25 9.12
C GLN A 208 -9.29 19.26 9.94
N TRP A 209 -10.40 19.71 10.55
CA TRP A 209 -11.30 18.85 11.32
C TRP A 209 -12.07 17.89 10.40
N THR A 210 -11.62 16.64 10.34
CA THR A 210 -12.16 15.59 9.48
C THR A 210 -12.92 14.57 10.33
N THR A 211 -14.14 14.19 9.91
CA THR A 211 -14.96 13.20 10.63
C THR A 211 -14.41 11.78 10.44
N GLY A 212 -14.80 10.85 11.34
CA GLY A 212 -14.39 9.44 11.22
C GLY A 212 -14.79 8.80 9.90
N ALA A 213 -16.01 9.07 9.41
CA ALA A 213 -16.47 8.57 8.12
C ALA A 213 -15.65 9.13 6.95
N GLN A 214 -15.36 10.44 6.96
CA GLN A 214 -14.51 11.08 5.94
C GLN A 214 -13.07 10.54 5.94
N ILE A 215 -12.52 10.19 7.12
CA ILE A 215 -11.20 9.56 7.20
C ILE A 215 -11.24 8.17 6.55
N VAL A 216 -12.26 7.36 6.83
CA VAL A 216 -12.44 6.03 6.21
C VAL A 216 -12.58 6.17 4.71
N GLN A 217 -13.42 7.10 4.23
CA GLN A 217 -13.61 7.34 2.80
C GLN A 217 -12.32 7.74 2.11
N ARG A 218 -11.59 8.69 2.70
CA ARG A 218 -10.32 9.16 2.17
C ARG A 218 -9.31 8.03 2.03
N ILE A 219 -9.08 7.26 3.10
CA ILE A 219 -8.15 6.13 3.10
C ILE A 219 -8.59 5.06 2.11
N ALA A 220 -9.89 4.76 2.02
CA ALA A 220 -10.44 3.78 1.08
C ALA A 220 -10.14 4.16 -0.37
N ILE A 221 -10.39 5.41 -0.76
CA ILE A 221 -10.24 5.86 -2.15
C ILE A 221 -8.77 6.06 -2.53
N GLU A 222 -7.96 6.65 -1.63
CA GLU A 222 -6.54 6.88 -1.85
C GLU A 222 -5.76 5.56 -2.03
N ASN A 223 -6.10 4.53 -1.26
CA ASN A 223 -5.39 3.24 -1.27
C ASN A 223 -6.10 2.16 -2.07
N SER A 224 -7.25 2.47 -2.62
CA SER A 224 -8.12 1.52 -3.32
C SER A 224 -8.46 0.27 -2.48
N ILE A 225 -8.82 0.47 -1.21
CA ILE A 225 -9.25 -0.58 -0.27
C ILE A 225 -10.75 -0.45 -0.01
N ASN A 226 -11.47 -1.58 -0.03
CA ASN A 226 -12.91 -1.62 0.19
C ASN A 226 -13.30 -1.00 1.55
N PRO A 227 -14.15 0.06 1.58
CA PRO A 227 -14.53 0.73 2.82
C PRO A 227 -15.28 -0.18 3.80
N ARG A 228 -16.02 -1.18 3.33
CA ARG A 228 -16.67 -2.18 4.22
C ARG A 228 -15.62 -2.95 5.01
N LEU A 229 -14.50 -3.31 4.37
CA LEU A 229 -13.41 -3.99 5.07
C LEU A 229 -12.81 -3.11 6.15
N LEU A 230 -12.50 -1.84 5.86
CA LEU A 230 -11.95 -0.90 6.83
C LEU A 230 -12.88 -0.75 8.04
N LEU A 231 -14.19 -0.56 7.81
CA LEU A 231 -15.20 -0.48 8.87
C LEU A 231 -15.28 -1.79 9.67
N GLY A 232 -15.22 -2.95 9.01
CA GLY A 232 -15.20 -4.26 9.67
C GLY A 232 -13.99 -4.44 10.56
N LEU A 233 -12.80 -4.03 10.12
CA LEU A 233 -11.58 -4.11 10.93
C LEU A 233 -11.60 -3.13 12.11
N ILE A 234 -12.09 -1.91 11.95
CA ILE A 234 -12.30 -0.94 13.03
C ILE A 234 -13.26 -1.54 14.09
N GLU A 235 -14.38 -2.11 13.65
CA GLU A 235 -15.33 -2.72 14.58
C GLU A 235 -14.72 -3.92 15.30
N TYR A 236 -14.01 -4.80 14.59
CA TYR A 236 -13.39 -5.97 15.19
C TYR A 236 -12.35 -5.62 16.26
N GLN A 237 -11.48 -4.64 16.00
CA GLN A 237 -10.38 -4.28 16.88
C GLN A 237 -10.80 -3.39 18.06
N SER A 238 -11.78 -2.51 17.88
CA SER A 238 -12.09 -1.45 18.85
C SER A 238 -13.57 -1.23 19.13
N GLY A 239 -14.48 -1.83 18.35
CA GLY A 239 -15.92 -1.62 18.52
C GLY A 239 -16.39 -0.20 18.21
N TRP A 240 -15.69 0.56 17.37
CA TRP A 240 -16.00 1.97 17.14
C TRP A 240 -17.20 2.20 16.23
N VAL A 241 -17.51 1.25 15.34
CA VAL A 241 -18.55 1.45 14.31
C VAL A 241 -19.95 1.29 14.89
N MET A 242 -20.20 0.17 15.61
CA MET A 242 -21.52 -0.13 16.20
C MET A 242 -21.55 0.08 17.73
N GLY A 243 -20.39 0.28 18.36
CA GLY A 243 -20.24 0.36 19.81
C GLY A 243 -19.35 1.52 20.25
N GLN A 244 -18.59 1.25 21.30
CA GLN A 244 -17.69 2.21 21.95
C GLN A 244 -16.37 1.52 22.28
N PRO A 245 -15.20 2.22 22.26
CA PRO A 245 -13.97 1.68 22.78
C PRO A 245 -14.12 1.31 24.25
N SER A 246 -13.65 0.14 24.66
CA SER A 246 -13.75 -0.35 26.03
C SER A 246 -12.66 0.21 26.95
N ASN A 247 -11.61 0.78 26.39
CA ASN A 247 -10.45 1.30 27.11
C ASN A 247 -9.64 2.28 26.23
N ALA A 248 -8.72 3.02 26.86
CA ALA A 248 -7.88 4.01 26.18
C ALA A 248 -7.00 3.42 25.05
N LYS A 249 -6.61 2.15 25.15
CA LYS A 249 -5.84 1.51 24.07
C LYS A 249 -6.68 1.38 22.79
N GLN A 250 -7.94 0.98 22.92
CA GLN A 250 -8.85 0.89 21.76
C GLN A 250 -9.28 2.27 21.26
N GLU A 251 -9.30 3.29 22.15
CA GLU A 251 -9.56 4.67 21.74
C GLU A 251 -8.37 5.29 21.00
N ASP A 252 -7.15 5.05 21.45
CA ASP A 252 -5.94 5.59 20.84
C ASP A 252 -5.47 4.83 19.59
N TYR A 253 -5.73 3.52 19.54
CA TYR A 253 -5.22 2.59 18.51
C TYR A 253 -6.33 1.69 17.95
N PRO A 254 -7.29 2.26 17.19
CA PRO A 254 -8.50 1.54 16.76
C PRO A 254 -8.23 0.35 15.82
N LEU A 255 -7.08 0.21 15.18
CA LEU A 255 -6.69 -0.95 14.37
C LEU A 255 -5.71 -1.91 15.11
N GLY A 256 -5.48 -1.69 16.40
CA GLY A 256 -4.73 -2.62 17.26
C GLY A 256 -3.21 -2.44 17.29
N LYS A 257 -2.61 -1.62 16.42
CA LYS A 257 -1.17 -1.35 16.42
C LYS A 257 -0.81 -0.30 17.47
N VAL A 258 -0.22 -0.76 18.57
CA VAL A 258 0.20 0.11 19.69
C VAL A 258 1.56 0.69 19.40
N ASP A 259 1.58 1.92 18.88
CA ASP A 259 2.78 2.71 18.61
C ASP A 259 2.42 4.19 18.76
N LEU A 260 3.22 4.96 19.50
CA LEU A 260 2.94 6.38 19.77
C LEU A 260 2.90 7.23 18.49
N SER A 261 3.64 6.86 17.47
CA SER A 261 3.64 7.55 16.16
C SER A 261 2.39 7.26 15.33
N LEU A 262 1.64 6.20 15.68
CA LEU A 262 0.45 5.75 14.96
C LEU A 262 -0.84 6.00 15.76
N LYS A 263 -0.82 6.93 16.70
CA LYS A 263 -2.02 7.28 17.47
C LYS A 263 -3.03 8.05 16.61
N GLY A 264 -4.31 7.69 16.73
CA GLY A 264 -5.43 8.29 16.00
C GLY A 264 -5.90 7.46 14.81
N LEU A 265 -7.11 7.75 14.33
CA LEU A 265 -7.76 6.92 13.30
C LEU A 265 -7.02 6.95 11.96
N TYR A 266 -6.62 8.15 11.51
CA TYR A 266 -5.95 8.31 10.21
C TYR A 266 -4.64 7.51 10.16
N SER A 267 -3.76 7.70 11.14
CA SER A 267 -2.47 7.01 11.18
C SER A 267 -2.62 5.49 11.34
N GLN A 268 -3.61 5.04 12.12
CA GLN A 268 -3.92 3.62 12.27
C GLN A 268 -4.44 2.99 10.97
N LEU A 269 -5.32 3.68 10.26
CA LEU A 269 -5.84 3.22 8.97
C LEU A 269 -4.73 3.21 7.91
N ALA A 270 -3.94 4.28 7.78
CA ALA A 270 -2.81 4.34 6.85
C ALA A 270 -1.83 3.17 7.08
N TRP A 271 -1.50 2.89 8.35
CA TRP A 271 -0.69 1.71 8.68
C TRP A 271 -1.39 0.40 8.32
N ALA A 272 -2.67 0.24 8.61
CA ALA A 272 -3.39 -1.01 8.35
C ALA A 272 -3.54 -1.30 6.85
N VAL A 273 -3.86 -0.29 6.04
CA VAL A 273 -3.96 -0.47 4.57
C VAL A 273 -2.61 -0.82 3.96
N ASN A 274 -1.51 -0.27 4.49
CA ASN A 274 -0.16 -0.67 4.06
C ASN A 274 0.08 -2.17 4.35
N GLN A 275 -0.33 -2.69 5.53
CA GLN A 275 -0.21 -4.13 5.83
C GLN A 275 -1.11 -5.00 4.94
N LEU A 276 -2.35 -4.56 4.67
CA LEU A 276 -3.26 -5.24 3.75
C LEU A 276 -2.67 -5.28 2.34
N SER A 277 -2.12 -4.17 1.87
CA SER A 277 -1.48 -4.06 0.55
C SER A 277 -0.25 -4.95 0.43
N ILE A 278 0.62 -5.01 1.46
CA ILE A 278 1.75 -5.94 1.50
C ILE A 278 1.27 -7.39 1.34
N GLY A 279 0.25 -7.80 2.09
CA GLY A 279 -0.30 -9.15 2.01
C GLY A 279 -0.91 -9.46 0.65
N TYR A 280 -1.73 -8.55 0.13
CA TYR A 280 -2.44 -8.70 -1.14
C TYR A 280 -1.49 -8.77 -2.34
N TYR A 281 -0.72 -7.70 -2.54
CA TYR A 281 0.16 -7.59 -3.70
C TYR A 281 1.40 -8.47 -3.56
N GLY A 282 1.90 -8.67 -2.35
CA GLY A 282 2.98 -9.63 -2.12
C GLY A 282 2.61 -11.06 -2.48
N TRP A 283 1.34 -11.44 -2.26
CA TRP A 283 0.82 -12.72 -2.74
C TRP A 283 0.63 -12.75 -4.26
N ARG A 284 0.09 -11.67 -4.83
CA ARG A 284 -0.07 -11.49 -6.29
C ARG A 284 1.25 -11.61 -7.05
N GLU A 285 2.31 -11.04 -6.50
CA GLU A 285 3.65 -11.01 -7.10
C GLU A 285 4.54 -12.18 -6.64
N GLY A 286 4.10 -12.98 -5.65
CA GLY A 286 4.78 -14.19 -5.18
C GLY A 286 5.91 -13.98 -4.18
N TRP A 287 6.16 -12.75 -3.69
CA TRP A 287 7.20 -12.49 -2.69
C TRP A 287 6.73 -12.63 -1.23
N VAL A 288 5.40 -12.64 -0.96
CA VAL A 288 4.84 -13.04 0.32
C VAL A 288 4.32 -14.47 0.23
N THR A 289 5.05 -15.42 0.78
CA THR A 289 4.62 -16.83 0.87
C THR A 289 4.60 -17.36 2.30
N ASN A 290 5.11 -16.57 3.23
CA ASN A 290 5.12 -16.83 4.66
C ASN A 290 4.61 -15.60 5.41
N ILE A 291 4.05 -15.84 6.60
CA ILE A 291 3.69 -14.79 7.55
C ILE A 291 4.48 -14.99 8.85
N GLN A 292 4.77 -13.88 9.53
CA GLN A 292 5.38 -13.88 10.84
C GLN A 292 4.41 -13.24 11.84
N PHE A 293 4.18 -13.91 12.96
CA PHE A 293 3.32 -13.42 14.04
C PHE A 293 4.09 -12.55 15.04
N SER A 294 3.37 -11.81 15.87
CA SER A 294 3.97 -10.92 16.88
C SER A 294 4.78 -11.69 17.95
N ASP A 295 4.54 -12.98 18.14
CA ASP A 295 5.30 -13.88 19.03
C ASP A 295 6.59 -14.45 18.38
N GLY A 296 6.88 -14.06 17.12
CA GLY A 296 8.06 -14.48 16.38
C GLY A 296 7.92 -15.84 15.67
N VAL A 297 6.77 -16.52 15.81
CA VAL A 297 6.46 -17.73 15.05
C VAL A 297 6.18 -17.37 13.59
N SER A 298 6.59 -18.25 12.67
CA SER A 298 6.31 -18.09 11.23
C SER A 298 5.49 -19.26 10.70
N ALA A 299 4.61 -19.00 9.75
CA ALA A 299 3.83 -20.02 9.05
C ALA A 299 3.93 -19.86 7.54
N ARG A 300 4.02 -21.00 6.83
CA ARG A 300 3.88 -21.05 5.37
C ARG A 300 2.39 -20.95 5.02
N LEU A 301 2.05 -20.03 4.12
CA LEU A 301 0.69 -19.87 3.62
C LEU A 301 0.29 -21.06 2.72
N ALA A 302 -0.98 -21.46 2.79
CA ALA A 302 -1.53 -22.45 1.87
C ALA A 302 -1.51 -21.90 0.43
N PRO A 303 -0.97 -22.65 -0.55
CA PRO A 303 -0.65 -22.10 -1.88
C PRO A 303 -1.87 -21.76 -2.73
N ASP A 304 -3.04 -22.28 -2.39
CA ASP A 304 -4.32 -22.13 -3.11
C ASP A 304 -5.21 -20.99 -2.58
N LEU A 305 -4.70 -20.22 -1.60
CA LEU A 305 -5.40 -19.04 -1.09
C LEU A 305 -5.57 -17.96 -2.16
N ASN A 306 -6.60 -17.14 -2.01
CA ASN A 306 -6.76 -15.89 -2.78
C ASN A 306 -6.08 -14.71 -2.07
N SER A 307 -5.77 -13.66 -2.83
CA SER A 307 -5.02 -12.50 -2.35
C SER A 307 -5.73 -11.75 -1.21
N GLY A 308 -7.05 -11.62 -1.27
CA GLY A 308 -7.85 -11.00 -0.21
C GLY A 308 -7.74 -11.72 1.12
N THR A 309 -7.78 -13.05 1.12
CA THR A 309 -7.57 -13.86 2.32
C THR A 309 -6.16 -13.68 2.88
N VAL A 310 -5.14 -13.69 2.03
CA VAL A 310 -3.74 -13.48 2.46
C VAL A 310 -3.54 -12.09 3.04
N ALA A 311 -4.14 -11.07 2.47
CA ALA A 311 -4.08 -9.70 2.99
C ALA A 311 -4.59 -9.60 4.43
N ILE A 312 -5.75 -10.19 4.73
CA ILE A 312 -6.28 -10.22 6.10
C ILE A 312 -5.40 -11.04 7.02
N GLN A 313 -4.95 -12.23 6.58
CA GLN A 313 -4.04 -13.07 7.36
C GLN A 313 -2.75 -12.33 7.71
N TYR A 314 -2.17 -11.60 6.75
CA TYR A 314 -0.96 -10.81 6.94
C TYR A 314 -1.18 -9.68 7.94
N TYR A 315 -2.22 -8.82 7.75
CA TYR A 315 -2.55 -7.74 8.68
C TYR A 315 -2.78 -8.25 10.11
N VAL A 316 -3.59 -9.31 10.28
CA VAL A 316 -3.91 -9.86 11.60
C VAL A 316 -2.65 -10.39 12.31
N ALA A 317 -1.70 -10.95 11.57
CA ALA A 317 -0.42 -11.42 12.12
C ALA A 317 0.44 -10.28 12.69
N GLN A 318 0.32 -9.04 12.16
CA GLN A 318 1.08 -7.89 12.64
C GLN A 318 0.61 -7.35 14.01
N VAL A 319 -0.60 -7.71 14.43
CA VAL A 319 -1.22 -7.20 15.68
C VAL A 319 -1.56 -8.32 16.68
N ASN A 320 -1.42 -9.59 16.30
CA ASN A 320 -1.74 -10.75 17.14
C ASN A 320 -0.59 -11.75 17.20
N ASP A 321 -0.56 -12.53 18.29
CA ASP A 321 0.17 -13.77 18.39
C ASP A 321 -0.58 -14.91 17.67
N THR A 322 0.01 -16.10 17.59
CA THR A 322 -0.59 -17.25 16.90
C THR A 322 -2.01 -17.60 17.39
N PRO A 323 -2.30 -17.72 18.72
CA PRO A 323 -3.67 -17.94 19.21
C PRO A 323 -4.65 -16.84 18.83
N GLY A 324 -4.26 -15.56 18.95
CA GLY A 324 -5.08 -14.41 18.59
C GLY A 324 -5.36 -14.35 17.09
N TRP A 325 -4.37 -14.70 16.25
CA TRP A 325 -4.53 -14.84 14.81
C TRP A 325 -5.56 -15.92 14.43
N LEU A 326 -5.48 -17.11 15.05
CA LEU A 326 -6.46 -18.17 14.82
C LEU A 326 -7.88 -17.76 15.22
N ALA A 327 -8.03 -17.07 16.36
CA ALA A 327 -9.33 -16.57 16.81
C ALA A 327 -9.90 -15.49 15.88
N ALA A 328 -9.04 -14.59 15.35
CA ALA A 328 -9.47 -13.55 14.43
C ALA A 328 -9.96 -14.08 13.08
N LEU A 329 -9.44 -15.22 12.65
CA LEU A 329 -9.81 -15.85 11.37
C LEU A 329 -10.93 -16.89 11.49
N ASP A 330 -11.41 -17.19 12.69
CA ASP A 330 -12.50 -18.16 12.91
C ASP A 330 -13.78 -17.69 12.20
N SER A 331 -14.35 -18.58 11.37
CA SER A 331 -15.52 -18.29 10.55
C SER A 331 -16.81 -18.04 11.33
N ASN A 332 -16.86 -18.42 12.62
CA ASN A 332 -18.07 -18.32 13.45
C ASN A 332 -18.05 -17.10 14.38
N VAL A 333 -16.85 -16.67 14.80
CA VAL A 333 -16.72 -15.61 15.83
C VAL A 333 -15.68 -14.54 15.48
N GLY A 334 -14.86 -14.77 14.46
CA GLY A 334 -13.79 -13.86 14.04
C GLY A 334 -14.25 -12.76 13.06
N ILE A 335 -13.26 -12.20 12.36
CA ILE A 335 -13.48 -11.15 11.33
C ILE A 335 -14.49 -11.60 10.26
N PRO A 336 -14.44 -12.86 9.71
CA PRO A 336 -15.40 -13.26 8.68
C PRO A 336 -16.85 -13.27 9.18
N ALA A 337 -17.08 -13.72 10.42
CA ALA A 337 -18.42 -13.71 11.03
C ALA A 337 -18.93 -12.29 11.25
N LEU A 338 -18.08 -11.40 11.77
CA LEU A 338 -18.43 -10.00 11.98
C LEU A 338 -18.70 -9.29 10.65
N TYR A 339 -17.87 -9.50 9.65
CA TYR A 339 -18.05 -8.92 8.31
C TYR A 339 -19.39 -9.34 7.70
N ASN A 340 -19.72 -10.64 7.77
CA ASN A 340 -21.00 -11.15 7.28
C ASN A 340 -22.19 -10.56 8.07
N LYS A 341 -22.05 -10.35 9.37
CA LYS A 341 -23.08 -9.71 10.20
C LYS A 341 -23.31 -8.24 9.82
N MET A 342 -22.24 -7.49 9.55
CA MET A 342 -22.32 -6.06 9.23
C MET A 342 -22.82 -5.79 7.80
N PHE A 343 -22.36 -6.57 6.84
CA PHE A 343 -22.48 -6.26 5.40
C PHE A 343 -23.12 -7.38 4.59
N GLY A 344 -23.53 -8.48 5.21
CA GLY A 344 -24.01 -9.67 4.51
C GLY A 344 -22.87 -10.49 3.89
N ASN A 345 -23.26 -11.54 3.15
CA ASN A 345 -22.30 -12.49 2.60
C ASN A 345 -21.47 -11.87 1.46
N PRO A 346 -20.15 -11.71 1.62
CA PRO A 346 -19.27 -11.11 0.61
C PRO A 346 -19.20 -11.92 -0.69
N TRP A 347 -19.30 -13.25 -0.60
CA TRP A 347 -19.22 -14.13 -1.76
C TRP A 347 -20.41 -13.98 -2.73
N ILE A 348 -21.56 -13.53 -2.23
CA ILE A 348 -22.71 -13.24 -3.10
C ILE A 348 -22.42 -12.01 -3.96
N ARG A 349 -21.85 -10.94 -3.38
CA ARG A 349 -21.45 -9.74 -4.15
C ARG A 349 -20.34 -10.05 -5.14
N ALA A 350 -19.39 -10.90 -4.74
CA ALA A 350 -18.28 -11.30 -5.60
C ALA A 350 -18.74 -12.01 -6.89
N ILE A 351 -19.82 -12.78 -6.85
CA ILE A 351 -20.37 -13.47 -8.04
C ILE A 351 -20.69 -12.48 -9.18
N GLU A 352 -21.06 -11.24 -8.85
CA GLU A 352 -21.45 -10.23 -9.84
C GLU A 352 -20.24 -9.51 -10.46
N VAL A 353 -19.08 -9.51 -9.78
CA VAL A 353 -17.93 -8.68 -10.16
C VAL A 353 -16.64 -9.48 -10.37
N GLU A 354 -16.55 -10.70 -9.87
CA GLU A 354 -15.37 -11.56 -10.09
C GLU A 354 -15.56 -12.50 -11.31
N PRO A 355 -14.50 -12.77 -12.05
CA PRO A 355 -13.10 -12.40 -11.79
C PRO A 355 -12.84 -10.90 -12.05
N LEU A 356 -12.05 -10.25 -11.19
CA LEU A 356 -11.70 -8.83 -11.34
C LEU A 356 -10.97 -8.56 -12.66
N TYR A 357 -10.19 -9.51 -13.16
CA TYR A 357 -9.52 -9.45 -14.45
C TYR A 357 -10.26 -10.35 -15.47
N PRO A 358 -10.79 -9.77 -16.54
CA PRO A 358 -11.37 -10.57 -17.61
C PRO A 358 -10.30 -11.38 -18.33
N PRO A 359 -10.66 -12.49 -18.99
CA PRO A 359 -9.75 -13.21 -19.88
C PRO A 359 -9.15 -12.26 -20.92
N ASN A 360 -7.82 -12.38 -21.13
CA ASN A 360 -7.07 -11.55 -22.09
C ASN A 360 -7.02 -10.04 -21.75
N LEU A 361 -7.06 -9.67 -20.47
CA LEU A 361 -6.86 -8.29 -20.05
C LEU A 361 -5.55 -7.76 -20.65
N SER A 362 -5.62 -6.60 -21.28
CA SER A 362 -4.45 -5.91 -21.84
C SER A 362 -4.52 -4.42 -21.49
N GLN A 363 -3.35 -3.81 -21.30
CA GLN A 363 -3.27 -2.38 -21.10
C GLN A 363 -3.68 -1.63 -22.37
N PRO A 364 -4.51 -0.57 -22.28
CA PRO A 364 -4.74 0.33 -23.40
C PRO A 364 -3.46 1.09 -23.80
N VAL A 365 -3.45 1.68 -24.98
CA VAL A 365 -2.30 2.48 -25.43
C VAL A 365 -2.17 3.70 -24.55
N MET A 366 -1.01 3.84 -23.91
CA MET A 366 -0.65 4.97 -23.05
C MET A 366 0.66 5.59 -23.53
N ILE A 367 0.76 6.91 -23.44
CA ILE A 367 1.95 7.67 -23.81
C ILE A 367 2.77 8.04 -22.57
N LEU A 368 4.05 8.42 -22.78
CA LEU A 368 4.82 9.14 -21.78
C LEU A 368 4.11 10.46 -21.47
N PRO A 369 3.78 10.76 -20.19
CA PRO A 369 2.85 11.84 -19.82
C PRO A 369 3.49 13.23 -19.81
N PHE A 370 4.28 13.54 -20.82
CA PHE A 370 4.90 14.85 -21.04
C PHE A 370 4.99 15.20 -22.53
N LEU A 371 5.22 16.46 -22.82
CA LEU A 371 5.20 17.00 -24.19
C LEU A 371 6.31 16.40 -25.06
N PHE A 372 6.07 16.40 -26.38
CA PHE A 372 7.07 16.00 -27.36
C PHE A 372 8.35 16.83 -27.27
N ASP A 373 9.45 16.18 -27.57
CA ASP A 373 10.79 16.78 -27.71
C ASP A 373 11.29 17.45 -26.42
N GLN A 374 10.67 17.15 -25.27
CA GLN A 374 11.15 17.54 -23.95
C GLN A 374 11.89 16.36 -23.29
N MET A 375 13.08 16.68 -22.75
CA MET A 375 13.90 15.72 -22.03
C MET A 375 13.49 15.69 -20.57
N TRP A 376 13.07 14.51 -20.07
CA TRP A 376 12.79 14.22 -18.67
C TRP A 376 13.76 13.17 -18.16
N SER A 377 13.83 12.98 -16.85
CA SER A 377 14.54 11.88 -16.22
C SER A 377 13.55 10.87 -15.66
N TYR A 378 13.79 9.60 -15.89
CA TYR A 378 13.15 8.48 -15.18
C TYR A 378 13.73 8.42 -13.78
N THR A 379 13.05 9.00 -12.78
CA THR A 379 13.59 9.20 -11.43
C THR A 379 13.22 8.10 -10.45
N GLY A 380 12.14 7.37 -10.69
CA GLY A 380 11.73 6.25 -9.87
C GLY A 380 11.27 5.06 -10.70
N GLY A 381 11.94 3.90 -10.53
CA GLY A 381 11.47 2.60 -11.01
C GLY A 381 10.25 2.12 -10.22
N PRO A 382 9.75 0.90 -10.44
CA PRO A 382 8.56 0.38 -9.79
C PRO A 382 8.55 0.53 -8.27
N HIS A 383 7.54 1.23 -7.72
CA HIS A 383 7.36 1.49 -6.29
C HIS A 383 5.87 1.61 -5.94
N GLY A 384 5.54 1.89 -4.68
CA GLY A 384 4.16 1.94 -4.20
C GLY A 384 3.29 2.92 -4.99
N ALA A 385 2.05 2.51 -5.31
CA ALA A 385 1.10 3.34 -6.07
C ALA A 385 0.59 4.55 -5.26
N TRP A 386 0.27 4.33 -4.00
CA TRP A 386 -0.12 5.36 -3.04
C TRP A 386 0.61 5.15 -1.72
N GLU A 387 0.46 3.97 -1.12
CA GLU A 387 1.19 3.60 0.09
C GLU A 387 2.65 3.22 -0.22
N ARG A 388 3.49 3.32 0.80
CA ARG A 388 4.93 3.08 0.68
C ARG A 388 5.28 1.66 0.23
N ASP A 389 4.59 0.68 0.82
CA ASP A 389 4.84 -0.74 0.59
C ASP A 389 3.54 -1.38 0.07
N GLY A 390 3.58 -2.21 -0.93
CA GLY A 390 2.39 -2.82 -1.53
C GLY A 390 2.61 -3.03 -3.01
N ALA A 391 1.59 -2.70 -3.82
CA ALA A 391 1.71 -2.78 -5.27
C ALA A 391 2.83 -1.89 -5.78
N ARG A 392 3.83 -2.47 -6.42
CA ARG A 392 4.87 -1.70 -7.13
C ARG A 392 4.33 -1.22 -8.48
N ALA A 393 3.25 -0.42 -8.45
CA ALA A 393 2.48 -0.06 -9.64
C ALA A 393 2.89 1.28 -10.26
N ALA A 394 3.64 2.10 -9.53
CA ALA A 394 4.01 3.44 -9.96
C ALA A 394 5.43 3.56 -10.49
N VAL A 395 5.63 4.60 -11.30
CA VAL A 395 6.94 5.07 -11.78
C VAL A 395 6.98 6.60 -11.73
N ASP A 396 8.20 7.18 -11.59
CA ASP A 396 8.39 8.62 -11.50
C ASP A 396 9.17 9.19 -12.66
N PHE A 397 8.79 10.41 -13.04
CA PHE A 397 9.51 11.21 -14.03
C PHE A 397 9.68 12.66 -13.52
N ALA A 398 10.88 13.22 -13.69
CA ALA A 398 11.16 14.61 -13.36
C ALA A 398 11.63 15.41 -14.58
N PRO A 399 11.14 16.65 -14.77
CA PRO A 399 11.68 17.54 -15.79
C PRO A 399 13.10 17.98 -15.43
N GLY A 400 13.88 18.39 -16.42
CA GLY A 400 15.19 18.97 -16.17
C GLY A 400 15.09 20.25 -15.32
N SER A 401 15.91 20.35 -14.26
CA SER A 401 16.03 21.53 -13.40
C SER A 401 17.49 21.85 -13.12
N THR A 402 17.80 23.12 -12.87
CA THR A 402 19.11 23.58 -12.37
C THR A 402 19.17 23.63 -10.85
N GLU A 403 18.03 23.47 -10.18
CA GLU A 403 17.89 23.48 -8.73
C GLU A 403 17.38 22.10 -8.26
N SER A 404 17.75 21.72 -7.05
CA SER A 404 17.32 20.47 -6.41
C SER A 404 16.20 20.70 -5.40
N GLY A 405 15.46 19.65 -5.06
CA GLY A 405 14.36 19.69 -4.10
C GLY A 405 13.03 20.12 -4.73
N CYS A 406 12.12 20.62 -3.90
CA CYS A 406 10.80 21.07 -4.34
C CYS A 406 10.89 22.47 -4.93
N VAL A 407 11.05 22.54 -6.24
CA VAL A 407 11.12 23.79 -7.00
C VAL A 407 9.91 23.93 -7.91
N GLU A 408 9.48 25.15 -8.16
CA GLU A 408 8.41 25.45 -9.10
C GLU A 408 8.82 25.01 -10.52
N SER A 409 7.92 24.37 -11.24
CA SER A 409 8.16 23.87 -12.60
C SER A 409 7.15 24.46 -13.58
N THR A 410 7.62 24.84 -14.76
CA THR A 410 6.77 25.24 -15.89
C THR A 410 6.60 24.12 -16.92
N ALA A 411 7.17 22.94 -16.68
CA ALA A 411 6.95 21.79 -17.52
C ALA A 411 5.51 21.29 -17.37
N TRP A 412 4.95 20.73 -18.42
CA TRP A 412 3.58 20.20 -18.42
C TRP A 412 3.56 18.70 -18.28
N VAL A 413 2.77 18.20 -17.33
CA VAL A 413 2.23 16.86 -17.34
C VAL A 413 1.01 16.83 -18.24
N VAL A 414 0.89 15.79 -19.07
CA VAL A 414 -0.22 15.63 -20.02
C VAL A 414 -0.89 14.28 -19.86
N ALA A 415 -2.18 14.20 -20.27
CA ALA A 415 -2.96 12.96 -20.25
C ALA A 415 -2.26 11.86 -21.05
N ALA A 416 -2.08 10.70 -20.43
CA ALA A 416 -1.40 9.57 -21.04
C ALA A 416 -2.31 8.77 -22.00
N ALA A 417 -3.62 8.92 -21.87
CA ALA A 417 -4.66 8.32 -22.70
C ALA A 417 -5.85 9.28 -22.80
N PRO A 418 -6.91 9.01 -23.55
CA PRO A 418 -8.17 9.74 -23.42
C PRO A 418 -8.99 9.18 -22.26
N GLY A 419 -9.63 10.07 -21.47
CA GLY A 419 -10.45 9.65 -20.34
C GLY A 419 -11.23 10.79 -19.68
N LEU A 420 -12.04 10.43 -18.70
CA LEU A 420 -12.78 11.34 -17.84
C LEU A 420 -11.98 11.62 -16.57
N ILE A 421 -11.79 12.88 -16.22
CA ILE A 421 -11.19 13.22 -14.92
C ILE A 421 -12.24 13.02 -13.83
N VAL A 422 -12.04 12.02 -12.99
CA VAL A 422 -12.97 11.72 -11.88
C VAL A 422 -12.54 12.35 -10.56
N ARG A 423 -11.26 12.70 -10.43
CA ARG A 423 -10.72 13.38 -9.24
C ARG A 423 -9.55 14.29 -9.63
N ALA A 424 -9.55 15.53 -9.13
CA ALA A 424 -8.48 16.51 -9.35
C ALA A 424 -8.36 17.38 -8.10
N GLU A 425 -7.65 16.91 -7.08
CA GLU A 425 -7.51 17.59 -5.80
C GLU A 425 -6.27 17.14 -5.02
N GLY A 426 -5.77 18.01 -4.14
CA GLY A 426 -4.71 17.65 -3.18
C GLY A 426 -3.42 17.14 -3.84
N GLY A 427 -3.09 17.58 -5.04
CA GLY A 427 -1.89 17.15 -5.77
C GLY A 427 -2.06 15.81 -6.50
N ALA A 428 -3.28 15.25 -6.54
CA ALA A 428 -3.58 14.00 -7.24
C ALA A 428 -4.67 14.21 -8.30
N VAL A 429 -4.51 13.57 -9.45
CA VAL A 429 -5.49 13.50 -10.54
C VAL A 429 -5.74 12.04 -10.87
N VAL A 430 -7.01 11.65 -10.98
CA VAL A 430 -7.41 10.33 -11.45
C VAL A 430 -8.21 10.48 -12.74
N GLU A 431 -7.74 9.78 -13.76
CA GLU A 431 -8.31 9.71 -15.11
C GLU A 431 -8.93 8.33 -15.32
N ASP A 432 -10.23 8.28 -15.51
CA ASP A 432 -11.04 7.09 -15.80
C ASP A 432 -11.13 6.90 -17.33
N LEU A 433 -10.61 5.79 -17.84
CA LEU A 433 -10.44 5.57 -19.28
C LEU A 433 -11.69 5.00 -19.96
N ASP A 434 -12.61 4.41 -19.22
CA ASP A 434 -13.89 3.96 -19.79
C ASP A 434 -14.99 5.01 -19.67
N GLY A 435 -14.78 6.06 -18.88
CA GLY A 435 -15.60 7.26 -18.83
C GLY A 435 -16.94 7.06 -18.13
N ASP A 436 -17.07 6.05 -17.27
CA ASP A 436 -18.30 5.79 -16.54
C ASP A 436 -18.45 6.63 -15.25
N GLY A 437 -17.37 7.31 -14.85
CA GLY A 437 -17.34 8.22 -13.71
C GLY A 437 -16.96 7.55 -12.38
N ASN A 438 -16.50 6.30 -12.42
CA ASN A 438 -16.14 5.54 -11.23
C ASN A 438 -14.69 5.02 -11.32
N GLU A 439 -13.83 5.48 -10.43
CA GLU A 439 -12.46 4.97 -10.35
C GLU A 439 -12.34 3.55 -9.76
N GLN A 440 -13.46 2.81 -9.65
CA GLN A 440 -13.54 1.42 -9.21
C GLN A 440 -13.81 0.45 -10.35
N THR A 441 -14.05 0.95 -11.56
CA THR A 441 -14.36 0.18 -12.77
C THR A 441 -13.34 0.46 -13.86
N GLY A 442 -13.11 -0.53 -14.72
CA GLY A 442 -12.24 -0.35 -15.88
C GLY A 442 -10.78 0.02 -15.55
N TRP A 443 -10.13 0.68 -16.49
CA TRP A 443 -8.79 1.20 -16.36
C TRP A 443 -8.80 2.65 -15.87
N ASP A 444 -8.02 2.92 -14.83
CA ASP A 444 -7.74 4.27 -14.35
C ASP A 444 -6.24 4.57 -14.35
N ILE A 445 -5.90 5.84 -14.51
CA ILE A 445 -4.56 6.37 -14.34
C ILE A 445 -4.56 7.37 -13.17
N LEU A 446 -3.62 7.18 -12.25
CA LEU A 446 -3.30 8.13 -11.20
C LEU A 446 -2.08 8.95 -11.62
N TYR A 447 -2.18 10.27 -11.53
CA TYR A 447 -1.06 11.21 -11.56
C TYR A 447 -0.95 11.86 -10.19
N MET A 448 0.24 11.85 -9.57
CA MET A 448 0.49 12.54 -8.29
C MET A 448 1.61 13.57 -8.42
N HIS A 449 1.68 14.41 -7.40
CA HIS A 449 2.58 15.54 -7.31
C HIS A 449 2.30 16.60 -8.39
N ILE A 450 1.00 16.88 -8.61
CA ILE A 450 0.54 17.84 -9.61
C ILE A 450 0.09 19.14 -8.91
N SER A 451 0.67 20.28 -9.33
CA SER A 451 0.21 21.62 -8.98
C SER A 451 -0.38 22.34 -10.18
N ASP A 452 -1.03 23.47 -9.92
CA ASP A 452 -1.62 24.34 -10.96
C ASP A 452 -2.37 23.53 -12.03
N MET A 453 -3.29 22.67 -11.56
CA MET A 453 -4.08 21.78 -12.41
C MET A 453 -4.86 22.60 -13.44
N ALA A 454 -4.75 22.21 -14.71
CA ALA A 454 -5.46 22.83 -15.82
C ALA A 454 -6.85 22.21 -16.09
N ILE A 455 -7.20 21.21 -15.29
CA ILE A 455 -8.43 20.39 -15.40
C ILE A 455 -9.15 20.33 -14.06
N GLU A 456 -10.43 19.98 -14.09
CA GLU A 456 -11.24 19.70 -12.91
C GLU A 456 -12.02 18.38 -13.06
N ALA A 457 -12.53 17.85 -11.97
CA ALA A 457 -13.36 16.65 -12.01
C ALA A 457 -14.61 16.88 -12.88
N GLY A 458 -14.87 15.96 -13.80
CA GLY A 458 -15.91 16.05 -14.82
C GLY A 458 -15.41 16.45 -16.21
N ASP A 459 -14.15 16.88 -16.34
CA ASP A 459 -13.56 17.19 -17.66
C ASP A 459 -13.21 15.90 -18.41
N TRP A 460 -13.50 15.87 -19.71
CA TRP A 460 -12.96 14.86 -20.62
C TRP A 460 -11.65 15.35 -21.22
N VAL A 461 -10.61 14.53 -21.15
CA VAL A 461 -9.31 14.84 -21.75
C VAL A 461 -9.00 13.89 -22.91
N GLU A 462 -8.35 14.44 -23.93
CA GLU A 462 -7.75 13.67 -25.01
C GLU A 462 -6.26 13.42 -24.73
N THR A 463 -5.69 12.40 -25.35
CA THR A 463 -4.27 12.11 -25.22
C THR A 463 -3.42 13.35 -25.51
N SER A 464 -2.54 13.74 -24.60
CA SER A 464 -1.69 14.93 -24.61
C SER A 464 -2.34 16.24 -24.19
N ASP A 465 -3.58 16.23 -23.72
CA ASP A 465 -4.16 17.42 -23.08
C ASP A 465 -3.44 17.75 -21.77
N TYR A 466 -3.39 19.01 -21.41
CA TYR A 466 -2.67 19.48 -20.23
C TYR A 466 -3.39 19.06 -18.94
N ILE A 467 -2.66 18.42 -18.03
CA ILE A 467 -3.15 18.05 -16.68
C ILE A 467 -2.73 19.12 -15.66
N GLY A 468 -1.46 19.48 -15.60
CA GLY A 468 -0.90 20.43 -14.63
C GLY A 468 0.62 20.41 -14.65
N HIS A 469 1.24 20.95 -13.60
CA HIS A 469 2.69 21.01 -13.47
C HIS A 469 3.21 20.02 -12.44
N PRO A 470 4.36 19.34 -12.68
CA PRO A 470 4.99 18.48 -11.68
C PRO A 470 5.44 19.33 -10.48
N SER A 471 5.27 18.79 -9.28
CA SER A 471 5.52 19.50 -8.02
C SER A 471 5.97 18.55 -6.90
N CYS A 472 5.74 18.95 -5.65
CA CYS A 472 5.84 18.10 -4.45
C CYS A 472 4.50 17.98 -3.70
N GLU A 473 3.39 18.39 -4.30
CA GLU A 473 2.07 18.30 -3.68
C GLU A 473 1.54 16.85 -3.67
N GLY A 474 0.58 16.57 -2.81
CA GLY A 474 -0.16 15.29 -2.84
C GLY A 474 0.60 14.09 -2.28
N GLY A 475 1.49 14.27 -1.31
CA GLY A 475 2.18 13.15 -0.67
C GLY A 475 3.59 13.49 -0.20
N ILE A 476 4.41 12.46 0.00
CA ILE A 476 5.81 12.62 0.40
C ILE A 476 6.66 12.69 -0.87
N ALA A 477 7.32 13.82 -1.10
CA ALA A 477 8.24 14.04 -2.20
C ALA A 477 9.54 14.70 -1.70
N THR A 478 10.67 14.33 -2.28
CA THR A 478 11.98 14.90 -1.98
C THR A 478 12.45 15.92 -3.03
N GLY A 479 11.75 16.00 -4.14
CA GLY A 479 12.03 16.93 -5.25
C GLY A 479 10.87 16.96 -6.22
N THR A 480 10.82 17.98 -7.06
CA THR A 480 9.78 18.18 -8.08
C THR A 480 9.80 17.06 -9.11
N HIS A 481 8.73 16.28 -9.15
CA HIS A 481 8.54 15.19 -10.11
C HIS A 481 7.05 14.94 -10.35
N MET A 482 6.74 14.04 -11.23
CA MET A 482 5.42 13.49 -11.46
C MET A 482 5.49 11.97 -11.25
N HIS A 483 4.55 11.46 -10.48
CA HIS A 483 4.35 10.05 -10.20
C HIS A 483 3.14 9.56 -10.99
N ILE A 484 3.23 8.41 -11.64
CA ILE A 484 2.13 7.83 -12.40
C ILE A 484 1.95 6.35 -12.08
N ALA A 485 0.71 5.95 -11.81
CA ALA A 485 0.31 4.56 -11.58
C ALA A 485 -0.98 4.25 -12.34
N ARG A 486 -1.32 2.96 -12.46
CA ARG A 486 -2.56 2.51 -13.09
C ARG A 486 -3.24 1.43 -12.25
N LYS A 487 -4.56 1.39 -12.30
CA LYS A 487 -5.37 0.32 -11.69
C LYS A 487 -6.41 -0.20 -12.67
N TYR A 488 -6.96 -1.37 -12.37
CA TYR A 488 -8.06 -1.98 -13.11
C TYR A 488 -9.06 -2.58 -12.13
N ASN A 489 -10.34 -2.21 -12.24
CA ASN A 489 -11.40 -2.59 -11.31
C ASN A 489 -11.01 -2.39 -9.83
N GLY A 490 -10.34 -1.26 -9.54
CA GLY A 490 -9.85 -0.91 -8.22
C GLY A 490 -8.57 -1.65 -7.77
N GLU A 491 -8.02 -2.57 -8.53
CA GLU A 491 -6.76 -3.24 -8.20
C GLU A 491 -5.58 -2.53 -8.85
N TRP A 492 -4.57 -2.12 -8.08
CA TRP A 492 -3.33 -1.58 -8.61
C TRP A 492 -2.59 -2.63 -9.43
N ILE A 493 -2.23 -2.28 -10.66
CA ILE A 493 -1.51 -3.17 -11.56
C ILE A 493 -0.01 -2.91 -11.43
N SER A 494 0.75 -3.93 -10.99
CA SER A 494 2.20 -3.84 -10.89
C SER A 494 2.82 -3.29 -12.18
N ALA A 495 3.79 -2.37 -12.04
CA ALA A 495 4.46 -1.76 -13.19
C ALA A 495 5.37 -2.75 -13.94
N ASP A 496 5.84 -3.80 -13.26
CA ASP A 496 6.50 -4.96 -13.86
C ASP A 496 5.67 -6.22 -13.57
N GLY A 497 5.79 -7.24 -14.39
CA GLY A 497 5.09 -8.51 -14.16
C GLY A 497 4.31 -8.98 -15.39
N PRO A 498 3.24 -9.78 -15.19
CA PRO A 498 2.51 -10.40 -16.31
C PRO A 498 1.75 -9.40 -17.18
N LEU A 499 1.50 -8.19 -16.69
CA LEU A 499 0.87 -7.09 -17.42
C LEU A 499 1.72 -5.83 -17.23
N PRO A 500 2.90 -5.72 -17.87
CA PRO A 500 3.85 -4.65 -17.60
C PRO A 500 3.32 -3.27 -17.99
N PHE A 501 3.76 -2.22 -17.30
CA PHE A 501 3.43 -0.84 -17.65
C PHE A 501 4.19 -0.44 -18.91
N VAL A 502 3.45 -0.06 -19.94
CA VAL A 502 4.02 0.36 -21.22
C VAL A 502 3.59 1.80 -21.51
N LEU A 503 4.56 2.70 -21.67
CA LEU A 503 4.36 4.12 -21.96
C LEU A 503 5.09 4.50 -23.25
N SER A 504 4.40 4.94 -24.30
CA SER A 504 4.98 5.22 -25.64
C SER A 504 5.84 4.06 -26.18
N GLY A 505 5.47 2.80 -25.89
CA GLY A 505 6.23 1.61 -26.25
C GLY A 505 7.47 1.34 -25.39
N TRP A 506 7.71 2.09 -24.33
CA TRP A 506 8.69 1.78 -23.30
C TRP A 506 8.07 0.84 -22.27
N THR A 507 8.64 -0.34 -22.10
CA THR A 507 8.21 -1.33 -21.09
C THR A 507 9.00 -1.14 -19.81
N VAL A 508 8.32 -1.06 -18.68
CA VAL A 508 8.91 -0.94 -17.35
C VAL A 508 9.37 -2.30 -16.84
N HIS A 509 10.50 -2.32 -16.14
CA HIS A 509 11.05 -3.49 -15.46
C HIS A 509 11.52 -3.08 -14.05
N ALA A 510 11.18 -3.90 -13.05
CA ALA A 510 11.58 -3.69 -11.67
C ALA A 510 13.06 -4.03 -11.44
N GLY A 511 13.70 -3.27 -10.55
CA GLY A 511 15.00 -3.60 -9.98
C GLY A 511 14.88 -4.39 -8.68
N GLY A 512 15.98 -4.51 -7.95
CA GLY A 512 16.03 -5.25 -6.69
C GLY A 512 15.28 -4.59 -5.53
N LEU A 513 15.22 -3.27 -5.52
CA LEU A 513 14.58 -2.46 -4.48
C LEU A 513 13.49 -1.56 -5.10
N PRO A 514 12.51 -1.07 -4.31
CA PRO A 514 11.62 -0.02 -4.75
C PRO A 514 12.40 1.20 -5.28
N TYR A 515 11.88 1.87 -6.30
CA TYR A 515 12.51 2.96 -7.06
C TYR A 515 13.66 2.54 -7.99
N ASP A 516 14.23 1.33 -7.85
CA ASP A 516 15.16 0.79 -8.82
C ASP A 516 14.39 0.17 -9.99
N GLY A 517 14.88 0.40 -11.20
CA GLY A 517 14.27 -0.21 -12.38
C GLY A 517 14.83 0.29 -13.69
N THR A 518 14.33 -0.28 -14.76
CA THR A 518 14.67 0.13 -16.13
C THR A 518 13.40 0.27 -16.97
N MET A 519 13.51 1.03 -18.04
CA MET A 519 12.53 1.01 -19.14
C MET A 519 13.24 0.60 -20.42
N THR A 520 12.64 -0.30 -21.20
CA THR A 520 13.21 -0.79 -22.47
C THR A 520 12.29 -0.52 -23.66
N LYS A 521 12.87 -0.14 -24.80
CA LYS A 521 12.16 0.02 -26.09
C LYS A 521 13.09 -0.41 -27.23
N GLY A 522 12.82 -1.56 -27.82
CA GLY A 522 13.74 -2.19 -28.78
C GLY A 522 15.10 -2.48 -28.13
N ASP A 523 16.17 -1.93 -28.68
CA ASP A 523 17.53 -2.03 -28.17
C ASP A 523 17.94 -0.93 -27.16
N LYS A 524 17.02 -0.01 -26.85
CA LYS A 524 17.26 1.10 -25.92
C LYS A 524 16.87 0.71 -24.50
N THR A 525 17.67 1.13 -23.53
CA THR A 525 17.40 1.00 -22.10
C THR A 525 17.64 2.32 -21.40
N VAL A 526 16.73 2.68 -20.50
CA VAL A 526 16.82 3.82 -19.57
C VAL A 526 16.81 3.26 -18.16
N MET A 527 17.72 3.73 -17.30
CA MET A 527 17.81 3.32 -15.87
C MET A 527 17.22 4.39 -14.97
N SER A 528 16.48 3.98 -13.94
CA SER A 528 16.00 4.92 -12.93
C SER A 528 17.15 5.55 -12.15
N SER A 529 17.00 6.83 -11.77
CA SER A 529 17.98 7.55 -10.97
C SER A 529 17.29 8.66 -10.19
N ILE A 530 17.20 8.51 -8.86
CA ILE A 530 16.51 9.45 -7.96
C ILE A 530 17.06 10.89 -8.02
N TYR A 531 18.27 11.09 -8.51
CA TYR A 531 18.89 12.42 -8.69
C TYR A 531 18.99 12.83 -10.16
N GLY A 532 18.45 12.02 -11.07
CA GLY A 532 18.69 12.17 -12.50
C GLY A 532 20.13 11.79 -12.88
N SER A 533 20.30 11.19 -14.05
CA SER A 533 21.60 10.86 -14.65
C SER A 533 21.48 10.88 -16.16
N TYR A 534 22.59 10.81 -16.88
CA TYR A 534 22.54 10.67 -18.33
C TYR A 534 21.80 9.39 -18.78
N GLU A 535 21.92 8.31 -17.99
CA GLU A 535 21.29 7.02 -18.27
C GLU A 535 19.79 6.97 -17.92
N SER A 536 19.28 7.96 -17.16
CA SER A 536 17.87 8.10 -16.83
C SER A 536 17.09 9.02 -17.80
N LEU A 537 17.78 9.63 -18.76
CA LEU A 537 17.16 10.56 -19.69
C LEU A 537 16.22 9.84 -20.67
N ILE A 538 14.97 10.32 -20.72
CA ILE A 538 13.93 9.79 -21.58
C ILE A 538 13.20 10.94 -22.26
N MET A 539 12.74 10.71 -23.49
CA MET A 539 12.06 11.73 -24.30
C MET A 539 10.95 11.09 -25.13
N ARG A 540 9.81 11.72 -25.16
CA ARG A 540 8.74 11.39 -26.10
C ARG A 540 9.01 12.04 -27.44
N THR A 541 9.09 11.26 -28.53
CA THR A 541 9.40 11.76 -29.87
C THR A 541 8.20 11.61 -30.80
N ARG A 542 8.11 12.49 -31.82
CA ARG A 542 7.01 12.47 -32.79
C ARG A 542 7.03 11.23 -33.72
N GLU A 543 8.19 10.62 -33.90
CA GLU A 543 8.34 9.39 -34.69
C GLU A 543 7.85 8.14 -33.96
N ASN A 544 7.78 8.22 -32.62
CA ASN A 544 7.32 7.17 -31.72
C ASN A 544 6.51 7.84 -30.58
N PRO A 545 5.27 8.28 -30.87
CA PRO A 545 4.43 8.99 -29.94
C PRO A 545 4.01 8.13 -28.73
#